data_9411407d10ce690406ebe70b792f9418
#
_entry.id   9411407d10ce690406ebe70b792f9418
#
_cell.length_a   1.000
_cell.length_b   1.000
_cell.length_c   1.000
_cell.angle_alpha   90.00
_cell.angle_beta   90.00
_cell.angle_gamma   90.00
#
_symmetry.space_group_name_H-M   'P 1'
#
loop_
_entity.id
_entity.type
_entity.pdbx_description
1 polymer ?
#
loop_
_entity_poly.entity_id
_entity_poly.type
_entity_poly.pdbx_seq_one_letter_code
_entity_poly.pdbx_strand_id
1 'polypeptide(L)'
;MKFFSFIFTALLLITTQLHAHCQIPCGVYDDTMRVKMIEEHTLTILKSMNYIASNQNDLEQQNQVTRWIINKEEHAQEIQNIVSEYFLTQRIKLKDDSKESKDLYHAQLTALHNVLLDAMKCKQTINTNNTTSLLDNLNNFVNLYFDDHGKKHLRELN
;
A
#
# COMPACT_ATOMS: atom_id res chain seq x y z
N MET A 1 -56.66 -6.41 8.37
CA MET A 1 -55.45 -6.47 9.23
C MET A 1 -54.55 -7.68 8.93
N LYS A 2 -55.05 -8.90 8.72
CA LYS A 2 -54.21 -10.09 8.47
C LYS A 2 -53.41 -10.04 7.14
N PHE A 3 -53.94 -9.41 6.09
CA PHE A 3 -53.30 -9.27 4.77
C PHE A 3 -52.07 -8.30 4.84
N PHE A 4 -52.18 -7.24 5.61
CA PHE A 4 -51.09 -6.27 5.78
C PHE A 4 -49.93 -6.88 6.61
N SER A 5 -50.26 -7.73 7.58
CA SER A 5 -49.27 -8.45 8.37
C SER A 5 -48.47 -9.44 7.53
N PHE A 6 -49.13 -10.11 6.57
CA PHE A 6 -48.47 -11.07 5.67
C PHE A 6 -47.52 -10.40 4.68
N ILE A 7 -47.89 -9.23 4.14
CA ILE A 7 -47.04 -8.43 3.25
C ILE A 7 -45.81 -7.90 4.00
N PHE A 8 -45.97 -7.46 5.26
CA PHE A 8 -44.87 -6.98 6.08
C PHE A 8 -43.88 -8.09 6.44
N THR A 9 -44.39 -9.29 6.72
CA THR A 9 -43.53 -10.46 7.01
C THR A 9 -42.82 -10.97 5.74
N ALA A 10 -43.45 -10.91 4.58
CA ALA A 10 -42.84 -11.29 3.31
C ALA A 10 -41.73 -10.29 2.87
N LEU A 11 -41.90 -9.01 3.20
CA LEU A 11 -40.88 -7.98 2.90
C LEU A 11 -39.62 -8.12 3.79
N LEU A 12 -39.77 -8.64 5.01
CA LEU A 12 -38.66 -8.92 5.92
C LEU A 12 -37.83 -10.16 5.53
N LEU A 13 -38.38 -11.02 4.67
CA LEU A 13 -37.70 -12.23 4.21
C LEU A 13 -36.83 -12.00 2.94
N ILE A 14 -36.93 -10.83 2.32
CA ILE A 14 -36.02 -10.41 1.25
C ILE A 14 -34.74 -9.83 1.92
N THR A 15 -34.05 -10.64 2.71
CA THR A 15 -32.67 -10.34 3.05
C THR A 15 -31.84 -10.56 1.79
N THR A 16 -31.63 -9.49 1.02
CA THR A 16 -30.55 -9.47 0.04
C THR A 16 -29.30 -9.93 0.78
N GLN A 17 -28.70 -10.99 0.30
CA GLN A 17 -27.36 -11.40 0.76
C GLN A 17 -26.43 -10.22 0.44
N LEU A 18 -26.20 -9.36 1.43
CA LEU A 18 -25.16 -8.36 1.36
C LEU A 18 -23.84 -9.15 1.37
N HIS A 19 -23.35 -9.45 0.17
CA HIS A 19 -21.99 -9.92 0.03
C HIS A 19 -21.09 -8.75 0.47
N ALA A 20 -20.55 -8.88 1.68
CA ALA A 20 -19.51 -7.96 2.13
C ALA A 20 -18.34 -8.10 1.13
N HIS A 21 -18.17 -7.09 0.29
CA HIS A 21 -17.04 -7.03 -0.60
C HIS A 21 -15.77 -6.82 0.23
N CYS A 22 -14.68 -7.42 -0.22
CA CYS A 22 -13.38 -7.13 0.34
C CYS A 22 -13.06 -5.63 0.15
N GLN A 23 -12.09 -5.17 0.88
CA GLN A 23 -11.65 -3.77 0.89
C GLN A 23 -11.39 -3.25 -0.54
N ILE A 24 -11.82 -2.03 -0.81
CA ILE A 24 -11.56 -1.36 -2.10
C ILE A 24 -10.05 -1.10 -2.25
N PRO A 25 -9.46 -1.39 -3.41
CA PRO A 25 -10.08 -1.78 -4.66
C PRO A 25 -10.37 -3.27 -4.74
N CYS A 26 -11.65 -3.60 -4.98
CA CYS A 26 -12.12 -4.95 -5.21
C CYS A 26 -12.40 -5.15 -6.70
N GLY A 27 -11.88 -6.20 -7.31
CA GLY A 27 -12.16 -6.51 -8.71
C GLY A 27 -10.92 -6.68 -9.58
N VAL A 28 -10.77 -5.87 -10.61
CA VAL A 28 -9.62 -5.98 -11.50
C VAL A 28 -8.36 -5.53 -10.78
N TYR A 29 -7.49 -6.50 -10.48
CA TYR A 29 -6.24 -6.25 -9.78
C TYR A 29 -5.11 -6.03 -10.79
N ASP A 30 -4.40 -4.92 -10.62
CA ASP A 30 -3.12 -4.71 -11.27
C ASP A 30 -2.05 -4.57 -10.18
N ASP A 31 -1.43 -5.71 -9.84
CA ASP A 31 -0.42 -5.79 -8.79
C ASP A 31 0.83 -4.98 -9.17
N THR A 32 1.16 -4.93 -10.47
CA THR A 32 2.29 -4.16 -10.97
C THR A 32 2.04 -2.65 -10.84
N MET A 33 0.83 -2.19 -11.13
CA MET A 33 0.45 -0.79 -10.93
C MET A 33 0.57 -0.39 -9.46
N ARG A 34 0.19 -1.26 -8.51
CA ARG A 34 0.33 -0.98 -7.07
C ARG A 34 1.79 -0.84 -6.64
N VAL A 35 2.69 -1.65 -7.19
CA VAL A 35 4.13 -1.48 -6.98
C VAL A 35 4.61 -0.15 -7.53
N LYS A 36 4.20 0.22 -8.77
CA LYS A 36 4.55 1.52 -9.36
C LYS A 36 4.06 2.71 -8.54
N MET A 37 2.86 2.63 -7.98
CA MET A 37 2.36 3.67 -7.06
C MET A 37 3.26 3.81 -5.82
N ILE A 38 3.73 2.71 -5.22
CA ILE A 38 4.67 2.76 -4.09
C ILE A 38 5.99 3.41 -4.51
N GLU A 39 6.53 3.07 -5.69
CA GLU A 39 7.74 3.70 -6.26
C GLU A 39 7.53 5.22 -6.41
N GLU A 40 6.44 5.66 -7.05
CA GLU A 40 6.11 7.06 -7.25
C GLU A 40 5.96 7.83 -5.94
N HIS A 41 5.24 7.27 -4.96
CA HIS A 41 5.13 7.84 -3.62
C HIS A 41 6.50 7.99 -2.96
N THR A 42 7.37 6.98 -3.09
CA THR A 42 8.72 7.03 -2.51
C THR A 42 9.58 8.13 -3.14
N LEU A 43 9.51 8.30 -4.46
CA LEU A 43 10.22 9.39 -5.15
C LEU A 43 9.69 10.77 -4.74
N THR A 44 8.39 10.90 -4.50
CA THR A 44 7.77 12.13 -4.00
C THR A 44 8.22 12.44 -2.57
N ILE A 45 8.33 11.42 -1.71
CA ILE A 45 8.89 11.55 -0.36
C ILE A 45 10.34 12.03 -0.43
N LEU A 46 11.16 11.43 -1.28
CA LEU A 46 12.56 11.83 -1.48
C LEU A 46 12.66 13.30 -1.91
N LYS A 47 11.84 13.73 -2.87
CA LYS A 47 11.76 15.12 -3.32
C LYS A 47 11.37 16.06 -2.17
N SER A 48 10.39 15.67 -1.36
CA SER A 48 9.95 16.44 -0.20
C SER A 48 11.06 16.58 0.84
N MET A 49 11.75 15.48 1.17
CA MET A 49 12.88 15.50 2.11
C MET A 49 13.99 16.43 1.66
N ASN A 50 14.38 16.38 0.38
CA ASN A 50 15.41 17.24 -0.19
C ASN A 50 15.01 18.72 -0.13
N TYR A 51 13.73 19.04 -0.45
CA TYR A 51 13.24 20.42 -0.36
C TYR A 51 13.29 20.93 1.07
N ILE A 52 12.80 20.14 2.04
CA ILE A 52 12.79 20.50 3.46
C ILE A 52 14.23 20.71 3.94
N ALA A 53 15.15 19.80 3.65
CA ALA A 53 16.55 19.90 4.06
C ALA A 53 17.21 21.20 3.55
N SER A 54 16.91 21.61 2.31
CA SER A 54 17.50 22.79 1.69
C SER A 54 16.90 24.12 2.19
N ASN A 55 15.65 24.12 2.68
CA ASN A 55 14.90 25.36 2.92
C ASN A 55 14.40 25.52 4.38
N GLN A 56 14.65 24.57 5.27
CA GLN A 56 14.12 24.60 6.65
C GLN A 56 14.53 25.82 7.49
N ASN A 57 15.64 26.47 7.14
CA ASN A 57 16.15 27.64 7.85
C ASN A 57 15.79 28.97 7.16
N ASP A 58 15.10 28.93 6.02
CA ASP A 58 14.66 30.11 5.29
C ASP A 58 13.26 30.52 5.74
N LEU A 59 13.14 31.67 6.39
CA LEU A 59 11.88 32.19 6.93
C LEU A 59 10.87 32.51 5.82
N GLU A 60 11.31 32.89 4.63
CA GLU A 60 10.42 33.16 3.49
C GLU A 60 9.85 31.88 2.90
N GLN A 61 10.52 30.72 3.09
CA GLN A 61 10.11 29.42 2.59
C GLN A 61 9.27 28.63 3.60
N GLN A 62 9.02 29.10 4.81
CA GLN A 62 8.35 28.32 5.87
C GLN A 62 6.97 27.77 5.46
N ASN A 63 6.20 28.56 4.69
CA ASN A 63 4.93 28.09 4.15
C ASN A 63 5.12 26.87 3.22
N GLN A 64 6.09 26.93 2.32
CA GLN A 64 6.38 25.84 1.39
C GLN A 64 6.99 24.63 2.12
N VAL A 65 7.88 24.85 3.09
CA VAL A 65 8.43 23.77 3.93
C VAL A 65 7.30 23.02 4.63
N THR A 66 6.34 23.73 5.22
CA THR A 66 5.17 23.11 5.86
C THR A 66 4.37 22.26 4.88
N ARG A 67 4.12 22.74 3.67
CA ARG A 67 3.42 21.98 2.63
C ARG A 67 4.18 20.72 2.21
N TRP A 68 5.51 20.79 2.09
CA TRP A 68 6.33 19.62 1.77
C TRP A 68 6.40 18.61 2.91
N ILE A 69 6.32 19.06 4.17
CA ILE A 69 6.19 18.16 5.32
C ILE A 69 4.86 17.38 5.21
N ILE A 70 3.74 18.06 5.00
CA ILE A 70 2.42 17.43 4.85
C ILE A 70 2.42 16.45 3.67
N ASN A 71 2.95 16.88 2.53
CA ASN A 71 3.05 16.03 1.33
C ASN A 71 3.86 14.75 1.61
N LYS A 72 5.00 14.86 2.31
CA LYS A 72 5.81 13.71 2.74
C LYS A 72 5.01 12.74 3.62
N GLU A 73 4.26 13.25 4.58
CA GLU A 73 3.41 12.45 5.48
C GLU A 73 2.31 11.70 4.71
N GLU A 74 1.60 12.40 3.81
CA GLU A 74 0.52 11.84 3.00
C GLU A 74 1.03 10.72 2.10
N HIS A 75 2.11 10.95 1.35
CA HIS A 75 2.67 9.93 0.46
C HIS A 75 3.21 8.70 1.23
N ALA A 76 3.80 8.88 2.41
CA ALA A 76 4.19 7.77 3.25
C ALA A 76 2.96 7.00 3.81
N GLN A 77 1.86 7.69 4.10
CA GLN A 77 0.60 7.05 4.49
C GLN A 77 0.01 6.23 3.35
N GLU A 78 0.03 6.75 2.11
CA GLU A 78 -0.47 6.00 0.96
C GLU A 78 0.32 4.70 0.70
N ILE A 79 1.65 4.72 0.89
CA ILE A 79 2.45 3.47 0.86
C ILE A 79 1.93 2.48 1.91
N GLN A 80 1.72 2.94 3.15
CA GLN A 80 1.20 2.07 4.21
C GLN A 80 -0.19 1.53 3.90
N ASN A 81 -1.08 2.34 3.32
CA ASN A 81 -2.41 1.92 2.89
C ASN A 81 -2.32 0.85 1.78
N ILE A 82 -1.53 1.07 0.73
CA ILE A 82 -1.36 0.09 -0.35
C ILE A 82 -0.82 -1.24 0.19
N VAL A 83 0.19 -1.20 1.05
CA VAL A 83 0.78 -2.42 1.61
C VAL A 83 -0.22 -3.15 2.50
N SER A 84 -0.88 -2.46 3.43
CA SER A 84 -1.76 -3.10 4.42
C SER A 84 -3.08 -3.57 3.80
N GLU A 85 -3.73 -2.69 3.02
CA GLU A 85 -5.08 -2.95 2.54
C GLU A 85 -5.10 -3.79 1.25
N TYR A 86 -4.12 -3.58 0.37
CA TYR A 86 -4.06 -4.33 -0.88
C TYR A 86 -3.21 -5.59 -0.76
N PHE A 87 -1.91 -5.47 -0.45
CA PHE A 87 -1.04 -6.63 -0.45
C PHE A 87 -1.32 -7.56 0.73
N LEU A 88 -1.17 -7.10 1.96
CA LEU A 88 -1.28 -7.96 3.15
C LEU A 88 -2.69 -8.52 3.33
N THR A 89 -3.73 -7.71 3.11
CA THR A 89 -5.11 -8.15 3.34
C THR A 89 -5.64 -9.02 2.21
N GLN A 90 -5.28 -8.74 0.95
CA GLN A 90 -5.96 -9.36 -0.19
C GLN A 90 -5.07 -10.31 -1.00
N ARG A 91 -3.76 -10.01 -1.13
CA ARG A 91 -2.89 -10.71 -2.08
C ARG A 91 -1.98 -11.76 -1.44
N ILE A 92 -1.48 -11.51 -0.24
CA ILE A 92 -0.54 -12.41 0.43
C ILE A 92 -1.31 -13.47 1.20
N LYS A 93 -1.22 -14.72 0.75
CA LYS A 93 -1.92 -15.87 1.34
C LYS A 93 -1.02 -17.09 1.36
N LEU A 94 -1.08 -17.86 2.46
CA LEU A 94 -0.46 -19.18 2.50
C LEU A 94 -1.18 -20.09 1.48
N LYS A 95 -0.42 -20.67 0.56
CA LYS A 95 -0.97 -21.52 -0.51
C LYS A 95 -1.26 -22.93 -0.06
N ASP A 96 -0.34 -23.52 0.70
CA ASP A 96 -0.43 -24.89 1.23
C ASP A 96 0.47 -25.04 2.47
N ASP A 97 0.47 -26.23 3.08
CA ASP A 97 1.21 -26.53 4.30
C ASP A 97 2.66 -26.97 4.07
N SER A 98 3.16 -26.96 2.82
CA SER A 98 4.54 -27.31 2.52
C SER A 98 5.52 -26.32 3.19
N LYS A 99 6.74 -26.79 3.44
CA LYS A 99 7.78 -25.93 4.01
C LYS A 99 8.12 -24.78 3.09
N GLU A 100 8.23 -25.04 1.80
CA GLU A 100 8.53 -24.05 0.76
C GLU A 100 7.48 -22.95 0.70
N SER A 101 6.19 -23.32 0.76
CA SER A 101 5.08 -22.36 0.77
C SER A 101 5.09 -21.48 2.01
N LYS A 102 5.36 -22.06 3.19
CA LYS A 102 5.48 -21.33 4.45
C LYS A 102 6.69 -20.39 4.47
N ASP A 103 7.84 -20.86 4.00
CA ASP A 103 9.06 -20.05 3.94
C ASP A 103 8.86 -18.84 2.99
N LEU A 104 8.25 -19.05 1.81
CA LEU A 104 7.93 -17.96 0.87
C LEU A 104 6.93 -16.97 1.47
N TYR A 105 5.87 -17.48 2.08
CA TYR A 105 4.85 -16.64 2.74
C TYR A 105 5.47 -15.75 3.81
N HIS A 106 6.32 -16.32 4.68
CA HIS A 106 7.02 -15.55 5.71
C HIS A 106 7.99 -14.52 5.11
N ALA A 107 8.70 -14.87 4.05
CA ALA A 107 9.60 -13.94 3.37
C ALA A 107 8.85 -12.75 2.76
N GLN A 108 7.69 -12.99 2.13
CA GLN A 108 6.82 -11.93 1.59
C GLN A 108 6.26 -11.03 2.70
N LEU A 109 5.79 -11.61 3.82
CA LEU A 109 5.32 -10.83 4.98
C LEU A 109 6.44 -9.96 5.55
N THR A 110 7.65 -10.51 5.69
CA THR A 110 8.81 -9.78 6.22
C THR A 110 9.19 -8.62 5.30
N ALA A 111 9.23 -8.84 3.99
CA ALA A 111 9.56 -7.79 3.02
C ALA A 111 8.55 -6.64 3.08
N LEU A 112 7.26 -6.93 3.09
CA LEU A 112 6.19 -5.93 3.20
C LEU A 112 6.19 -5.21 4.56
N HIS A 113 6.46 -5.92 5.65
CA HIS A 113 6.60 -5.29 6.96
C HIS A 113 7.77 -4.30 6.99
N ASN A 114 8.90 -4.63 6.37
CA ASN A 114 10.02 -3.71 6.24
C ASN A 114 9.66 -2.45 5.44
N VAL A 115 8.88 -2.59 4.35
CA VAL A 115 8.34 -1.43 3.60
C VAL A 115 7.48 -0.53 4.50
N LEU A 116 6.61 -1.11 5.35
CA LEU A 116 5.80 -0.34 6.32
C LEU A 116 6.66 0.41 7.33
N LEU A 117 7.71 -0.25 7.86
CA LEU A 117 8.65 0.36 8.81
C LEU A 117 9.45 1.50 8.17
N ASP A 118 9.91 1.33 6.93
CA ASP A 118 10.65 2.37 6.22
C ASP A 118 9.75 3.56 5.84
N ALA A 119 8.49 3.32 5.45
CA ALA A 119 7.50 4.38 5.28
C ALA A 119 7.26 5.15 6.58
N MET A 120 7.18 4.47 7.73
CA MET A 120 7.09 5.12 9.04
C MET A 120 8.33 5.98 9.32
N LYS A 121 9.55 5.48 9.07
CA LYS A 121 10.79 6.27 9.23
C LYS A 121 10.81 7.49 8.31
N CYS A 122 10.28 7.37 7.09
CA CYS A 122 10.12 8.50 6.18
C CYS A 122 9.21 9.59 6.73
N LYS A 123 8.18 9.25 7.51
CA LYS A 123 7.37 10.25 8.25
C LYS A 123 8.21 10.96 9.31
N GLN A 124 8.98 10.22 10.09
CA GLN A 124 9.66 10.71 11.30
C GLN A 124 10.89 11.57 11.04
N THR A 125 11.51 11.47 9.86
CA THR A 125 12.78 12.17 9.57
C THR A 125 12.84 12.69 8.14
N ILE A 126 13.90 13.45 7.85
CA ILE A 126 14.28 13.87 6.48
C ILE A 126 15.54 13.13 6.00
N ASN A 127 15.88 12.00 6.62
CA ASN A 127 17.01 11.18 6.19
C ASN A 127 16.64 10.38 4.92
N THR A 128 17.20 10.77 3.79
CA THR A 128 16.93 10.18 2.48
C THR A 128 17.35 8.70 2.37
N ASN A 129 18.21 8.18 3.24
CA ASN A 129 18.54 6.75 3.27
C ASN A 129 17.31 5.88 3.56
N ASN A 130 16.28 6.43 4.22
CA ASN A 130 15.03 5.71 4.46
C ASN A 130 14.26 5.43 3.17
N THR A 131 14.31 6.34 2.18
CA THR A 131 13.69 6.11 0.85
C THR A 131 14.47 5.08 0.04
N THR A 132 15.79 5.03 0.15
CA THR A 132 16.62 3.99 -0.46
C THR A 132 16.28 2.62 0.14
N SER A 133 16.27 2.52 1.49
CA SER A 133 15.89 1.28 2.18
C SER A 133 14.49 0.81 1.80
N LEU A 134 13.53 1.74 1.66
CA LEU A 134 12.16 1.43 1.24
C LEU A 134 12.14 0.81 -0.15
N LEU A 135 12.85 1.41 -1.13
CA LEU A 135 12.94 0.86 -2.50
C LEU A 135 13.64 -0.50 -2.52
N ASP A 136 14.68 -0.70 -1.74
CA ASP A 136 15.37 -1.98 -1.63
C ASP A 136 14.45 -3.08 -1.09
N ASN A 137 13.68 -2.78 -0.03
CA ASN A 137 12.69 -3.71 0.54
C ASN A 137 11.52 -3.96 -0.42
N LEU A 138 11.07 -2.95 -1.16
CA LEU A 138 10.07 -3.11 -2.21
C LEU A 138 10.59 -4.01 -3.34
N ASN A 139 11.82 -3.81 -3.80
CA ASN A 139 12.45 -4.66 -4.82
C ASN A 139 12.62 -6.11 -4.33
N ASN A 140 12.96 -6.31 -3.05
CA ASN A 140 12.98 -7.63 -2.45
C ASN A 140 11.60 -8.28 -2.49
N PHE A 141 10.55 -7.55 -2.13
CA PHE A 141 9.16 -8.03 -2.25
C PHE A 141 8.80 -8.39 -3.69
N VAL A 142 9.12 -7.54 -4.66
CA VAL A 142 8.88 -7.79 -6.10
C VAL A 142 9.54 -9.10 -6.54
N ASN A 143 10.77 -9.37 -6.09
CA ASN A 143 11.47 -10.59 -6.44
C ASN A 143 10.86 -11.86 -5.84
N LEU A 144 10.23 -11.76 -4.67
CA LEU A 144 9.55 -12.86 -3.97
C LEU A 144 8.13 -13.09 -4.48
N TYR A 145 7.50 -12.07 -5.06
CA TYR A 145 6.08 -12.08 -5.38
C TYR A 145 5.79 -12.35 -6.85
N PHE A 146 6.51 -11.68 -7.76
CA PHE A 146 6.27 -11.78 -9.20
C PHE A 146 7.12 -12.87 -9.85
N ASP A 147 6.52 -13.57 -10.81
CA ASP A 147 7.23 -14.39 -11.76
C ASP A 147 7.97 -13.52 -12.82
N ASP A 148 8.65 -14.15 -13.75
CA ASP A 148 9.41 -13.45 -14.80
C ASP A 148 8.51 -12.61 -15.71
N HIS A 149 7.27 -13.06 -15.96
CA HIS A 149 6.30 -12.31 -16.76
C HIS A 149 5.86 -11.05 -16.03
N GLY A 150 5.48 -11.15 -14.76
CA GLY A 150 5.10 -10.00 -13.94
C GLY A 150 6.23 -8.99 -13.77
N LYS A 151 7.48 -9.45 -13.58
CA LYS A 151 8.67 -8.59 -13.53
C LYS A 151 8.95 -7.88 -14.86
N LYS A 152 8.70 -8.56 -15.99
CA LYS A 152 8.81 -7.93 -17.31
C LYS A 152 7.77 -6.84 -17.47
N HIS A 153 6.50 -7.13 -17.15
CA HIS A 153 5.41 -6.16 -17.22
C HIS A 153 5.69 -4.92 -16.34
N LEU A 154 6.21 -5.13 -15.13
CA LEU A 154 6.58 -4.04 -14.22
C LEU A 154 7.64 -3.11 -14.85
N ARG A 155 8.62 -3.65 -15.61
CA ARG A 155 9.63 -2.84 -16.33
C ARG A 155 9.06 -2.07 -17.51
N GLU A 156 8.00 -2.57 -18.14
CA GLU A 156 7.35 -1.95 -19.32
C GLU A 156 6.41 -0.79 -18.94
N LEU A 157 6.04 -0.66 -17.66
CA LEU A 157 5.23 0.44 -17.13
C LEU A 157 6.04 1.74 -16.85
N ASN A 158 7.29 1.82 -17.25
CA ASN A 158 8.15 3.02 -17.09
C ASN A 158 7.98 4.01 -18.24
#